data_98d5c5475aaeb8765281eb850251c8ad
#
_entry.id   98d5c5475aaeb8765281eb850251c8ad
#
_cell.length_a   1.000
_cell.length_b   1.000
_cell.length_c   1.000
_cell.angle_alpha   90.00
_cell.angle_beta   90.00
_cell.angle_gamma   90.00
#
_symmetry.space_group_name_H-M   'P 1'
#
loop_
_entity.id
_entity.type
_entity.pdbx_description
1 polymer ?
#
loop_
_entity_poly.entity_id
_entity_poly.type
_entity_poly.pdbx_seq_one_letter_code
_entity_poly.pdbx_strand_id
1 'polypeptide(L)'
;MVHQMRSIALVLFVASGWLLALLADSWLRHAQAQPSGGYALQFYGNGVSDIDRVKVRIDPPTPADVGGDFTIEFWMKTTASGGTCSPGESGDGWITGRTIIDRDVYGGGDHGDYGIALASGRICFGVAQGASGRTIYGSTTVANGQWRHIAVTRNASSGQMQIFVDGQPDASGTGPTGDISYRNGRSTAYPNSDPFLVFGAEKHDAGAAFPAYIGLLDDIRISNVVRYTGAFTRPAAPHAVDGSTVALYRFDEGSGTTINDAAGGGSPGERRFGGSPAGPVYVTDTPFGSTLPSPTLTRTFTPTSSASAPSATATSPPASATATSSPGSNPLPSPPPSTPTRTASPTATTSSGSTFTPVRLFLPLITRP
;
A
#
# COMPACT_ATOMS: atom_id res chain seq x y z
N MET A 1 33.52 -6.39 60.62
CA MET A 1 33.42 -5.46 59.46
C MET A 1 33.75 -6.15 58.12
N VAL A 2 34.80 -6.90 57.99
CA VAL A 2 35.26 -7.53 56.71
C VAL A 2 34.25 -8.53 56.15
N HIS A 3 33.50 -9.28 56.99
CA HIS A 3 32.52 -10.29 56.55
C HIS A 3 31.26 -9.69 55.97
N GLN A 4 30.78 -8.55 56.49
CA GLN A 4 29.59 -7.86 55.95
C GLN A 4 29.87 -7.22 54.60
N MET A 5 31.07 -6.69 54.37
CA MET A 5 31.43 -6.09 53.06
C MET A 5 31.52 -7.13 51.93
N ARG A 6 31.92 -8.37 52.23
CA ARG A 6 31.95 -9.44 51.21
C ARG A 6 30.56 -9.92 50.81
N SER A 7 29.58 -9.97 51.74
CA SER A 7 28.18 -10.33 51.44
C SER A 7 27.48 -9.26 50.60
N ILE A 8 27.70 -7.97 50.85
CA ILE A 8 27.11 -6.88 50.07
C ILE A 8 27.70 -6.84 48.64
N ALA A 9 29.01 -7.06 48.47
CA ALA A 9 29.61 -7.11 47.14
C ALA A 9 29.08 -8.30 46.30
N LEU A 10 28.82 -9.45 46.90
CA LEU A 10 28.25 -10.62 46.20
C LEU A 10 26.84 -10.40 45.77
N VAL A 11 25.97 -9.76 46.61
CA VAL A 11 24.59 -9.44 46.28
C VAL A 11 24.50 -8.42 45.14
N LEU A 12 25.37 -7.41 45.14
CA LEU A 12 25.42 -6.41 44.08
C LEU A 12 25.90 -7.01 42.75
N PHE A 13 26.84 -7.97 42.77
CA PHE A 13 27.32 -8.64 41.56
C PHE A 13 26.26 -9.58 40.94
N VAL A 14 25.49 -10.27 41.76
CA VAL A 14 24.36 -11.12 41.31
C VAL A 14 23.25 -10.27 40.74
N ALA A 15 22.88 -9.17 41.41
CA ALA A 15 21.83 -8.27 40.95
C ALA A 15 22.18 -7.60 39.60
N SER A 16 23.43 -7.17 39.41
CA SER A 16 23.87 -6.60 38.15
C SER A 16 23.93 -7.63 37.00
N GLY A 17 24.25 -8.90 37.29
CA GLY A 17 24.20 -10.01 36.33
C GLY A 17 22.77 -10.30 35.84
N TRP A 18 21.80 -10.30 36.75
CA TRP A 18 20.39 -10.46 36.38
C TRP A 18 19.82 -9.29 35.58
N LEU A 19 20.22 -8.06 35.90
CA LEU A 19 19.79 -6.88 35.15
C LEU A 19 20.35 -6.88 33.72
N LEU A 20 21.62 -7.26 33.55
CA LEU A 20 22.25 -7.42 32.23
C LEU A 20 21.61 -8.56 31.42
N ALA A 21 21.24 -9.68 32.05
CA ALA A 21 20.54 -10.77 31.41
C ALA A 21 19.14 -10.35 30.94
N LEU A 22 18.39 -9.62 31.78
CA LEU A 22 17.06 -9.09 31.41
C LEU A 22 17.13 -8.07 30.28
N LEU A 23 18.18 -7.23 30.26
CA LEU A 23 18.39 -6.29 29.16
C LEU A 23 18.81 -7.03 27.87
N ALA A 24 19.68 -8.03 27.95
CA ALA A 24 20.05 -8.86 26.80
C ALA A 24 18.84 -9.62 26.24
N ASP A 25 17.97 -10.19 27.09
CA ASP A 25 16.74 -10.84 26.66
C ASP A 25 15.76 -9.87 25.99
N SER A 26 15.70 -8.60 26.44
CA SER A 26 14.87 -7.60 25.79
C SER A 26 15.41 -7.23 24.40
N TRP A 27 16.73 -7.13 24.25
CA TRP A 27 17.38 -6.89 22.95
C TRP A 27 17.25 -8.09 22.00
N LEU A 28 17.36 -9.31 22.51
CA LEU A 28 17.15 -10.55 21.74
C LEU A 28 15.71 -10.73 21.30
N ARG A 29 14.73 -10.30 22.12
CA ARG A 29 13.30 -10.32 21.71
C ARG A 29 12.98 -9.30 20.63
N HIS A 30 13.69 -8.17 20.55
CA HIS A 30 13.53 -7.21 19.46
C HIS A 30 14.24 -7.64 18.16
N ALA A 31 15.13 -8.62 18.23
CA ALA A 31 15.83 -9.19 17.08
C ALA A 31 15.18 -10.48 16.54
N GLN A 32 13.98 -10.83 16.97
CA GLN A 32 13.22 -11.89 16.29
C GLN A 32 12.85 -11.33 14.92
N ALA A 33 13.49 -11.87 13.89
CA ALA A 33 13.10 -11.62 12.51
C ALA A 33 11.59 -11.87 12.41
N GLN A 34 10.83 -10.81 12.13
CA GLN A 34 9.41 -10.94 11.77
C GLN A 34 9.36 -11.95 10.60
N PRO A 35 8.41 -12.88 10.60
CA PRO A 35 8.25 -13.76 9.46
C PRO A 35 8.14 -12.90 8.21
N SER A 36 8.96 -13.16 7.22
CA SER A 36 8.97 -12.43 5.98
C SER A 36 7.65 -12.65 5.22
N GLY A 37 6.85 -11.59 5.05
CA GLY A 37 5.78 -11.51 4.07
C GLY A 37 4.63 -12.50 4.25
N GLY A 38 3.76 -12.33 5.29
CA GLY A 38 2.56 -13.15 5.45
C GLY A 38 1.41 -12.75 4.54
N TYR A 39 1.13 -11.44 4.45
CA TYR A 39 0.02 -10.89 3.70
C TYR A 39 0.38 -9.57 3.03
N ALA A 40 -0.41 -9.20 2.03
CA ALA A 40 -0.50 -7.88 1.43
C ALA A 40 -1.96 -7.40 1.50
N LEU A 41 -2.23 -6.12 1.27
CA LEU A 41 -3.58 -5.58 1.15
C LEU A 41 -4.00 -5.44 -0.30
N GLN A 42 -5.14 -6.04 -0.67
CA GLN A 42 -5.82 -5.88 -1.96
C GLN A 42 -6.85 -4.76 -1.86
N PHE A 43 -6.69 -3.72 -2.67
CA PHE A 43 -7.62 -2.61 -2.88
C PHE A 43 -8.42 -2.81 -4.16
N TYR A 44 -9.70 -2.37 -4.16
CA TYR A 44 -10.62 -2.57 -5.28
C TYR A 44 -11.04 -1.27 -5.96
N GLY A 45 -10.54 -0.12 -5.50
CA GLY A 45 -10.85 1.17 -6.09
C GLY A 45 -12.19 1.76 -5.65
N ASN A 46 -12.73 1.33 -4.50
CA ASN A 46 -14.01 1.77 -3.97
C ASN A 46 -13.88 2.96 -3.00
N GLY A 47 -12.90 3.85 -3.18
CA GLY A 47 -12.54 4.92 -2.24
C GLY A 47 -13.65 5.92 -1.88
N VAL A 48 -14.91 5.68 -2.25
CA VAL A 48 -16.07 6.53 -1.91
C VAL A 48 -16.52 6.27 -0.47
N SER A 49 -16.98 7.31 0.21
CA SER A 49 -17.55 7.20 1.59
C SER A 49 -16.54 6.69 2.64
N ASP A 50 -15.28 7.03 2.49
CA ASP A 50 -14.21 6.73 3.46
C ASP A 50 -13.96 5.22 3.68
N ILE A 51 -14.08 4.41 2.62
CA ILE A 51 -13.85 2.97 2.61
C ILE A 51 -12.75 2.59 1.61
N ASP A 52 -12.35 1.30 1.61
CA ASP A 52 -11.32 0.73 0.73
C ASP A 52 -10.00 1.52 0.80
N ARG A 53 -9.58 1.84 2.02
CA ARG A 53 -8.36 2.61 2.33
C ARG A 53 -7.80 2.26 3.70
N VAL A 54 -6.57 2.67 3.94
CA VAL A 54 -5.96 2.70 5.27
C VAL A 54 -5.73 4.14 5.66
N LYS A 55 -6.13 4.53 6.87
CA LYS A 55 -5.93 5.88 7.42
C LYS A 55 -4.93 5.83 8.56
N VAL A 56 -3.90 6.64 8.50
CA VAL A 56 -2.91 6.84 9.55
C VAL A 56 -3.08 8.25 10.10
N ARG A 57 -3.37 8.36 11.40
CA ARG A 57 -3.55 9.68 12.03
C ARG A 57 -2.22 10.41 12.15
N ILE A 58 -2.20 11.70 11.77
CA ILE A 58 -1.01 12.57 11.81
C ILE A 58 -1.21 13.83 12.68
N ASP A 59 -2.40 14.05 13.22
CA ASP A 59 -2.68 15.12 14.19
C ASP A 59 -3.39 14.54 15.42
N PRO A 60 -2.82 14.62 16.65
CA PRO A 60 -1.53 15.23 16.96
C PRO A 60 -0.36 14.59 16.20
N PRO A 61 0.78 15.29 16.03
CA PRO A 61 1.87 14.80 15.20
C PRO A 61 2.32 13.40 15.58
N THR A 62 2.46 12.56 14.57
CA THR A 62 3.05 11.22 14.68
C THR A 62 4.27 11.14 13.76
N PRO A 63 5.20 10.19 14.00
CA PRO A 63 6.39 10.07 13.16
C PRO A 63 6.11 9.84 11.67
N ALA A 64 4.93 9.34 11.30
CA ALA A 64 4.52 9.15 9.91
C ALA A 64 4.27 10.47 9.15
N ASP A 65 4.08 11.60 9.86
CA ASP A 65 3.95 12.93 9.23
C ASP A 65 5.33 13.49 8.86
N VAL A 66 5.88 13.01 7.78
CA VAL A 66 7.15 13.52 7.24
C VAL A 66 6.93 14.78 6.41
N GLY A 67 7.77 15.80 6.63
CA GLY A 67 7.68 17.09 5.94
C GLY A 67 9.04 17.69 5.59
N GLY A 68 10.10 17.21 6.22
CA GLY A 68 11.50 17.54 5.92
C GLY A 68 12.05 16.71 4.75
N ASP A 69 13.27 16.21 4.90
CA ASP A 69 13.80 15.15 4.05
C ASP A 69 12.99 13.88 4.28
N PHE A 70 12.65 13.18 3.21
CA PHE A 70 11.99 11.88 3.36
C PHE A 70 12.23 10.93 2.21
N THR A 71 12.00 9.66 2.49
CA THR A 71 11.82 8.59 1.53
C THR A 71 10.55 7.84 1.90
N ILE A 72 9.65 7.64 0.93
CA ILE A 72 8.53 6.73 1.04
C ILE A 72 8.74 5.64 0.01
N GLU A 73 8.75 4.39 0.44
CA GLU A 73 8.96 3.26 -0.44
C GLU A 73 8.01 2.12 -0.10
N PHE A 74 7.61 1.36 -1.11
CA PHE A 74 6.60 0.32 -0.96
C PHE A 74 6.66 -0.67 -2.12
N TRP A 75 6.01 -1.79 -1.92
CA TRP A 75 5.74 -2.74 -2.99
C TRP A 75 4.30 -2.59 -3.48
N MET A 76 4.13 -2.67 -4.79
CA MET A 76 2.83 -2.63 -5.44
C MET A 76 2.72 -3.65 -6.57
N LYS A 77 1.49 -4.14 -6.80
CA LYS A 77 1.16 -5.00 -7.94
C LYS A 77 -0.21 -4.62 -8.48
N THR A 78 -0.29 -4.27 -9.75
CA THR A 78 -1.54 -3.87 -10.39
C THR A 78 -1.51 -4.11 -11.90
N THR A 79 -2.69 -4.26 -12.49
CA THR A 79 -2.92 -4.17 -13.94
C THR A 79 -3.76 -2.94 -14.31
N ALA A 80 -4.25 -2.19 -13.33
CA ALA A 80 -5.06 -1.00 -13.55
C ALA A 80 -4.17 0.15 -14.02
N SER A 81 -4.44 0.69 -15.19
CA SER A 81 -3.64 1.76 -15.82
C SER A 81 -4.34 3.11 -15.89
N GLY A 82 -5.58 3.22 -15.38
CA GLY A 82 -6.36 4.46 -15.44
C GLY A 82 -5.82 5.57 -14.53
N GLY A 83 -6.48 6.73 -14.58
CA GLY A 83 -6.05 7.96 -13.92
C GLY A 83 -5.21 8.83 -14.83
N THR A 84 -5.10 10.09 -14.47
CA THR A 84 -4.31 11.11 -15.18
C THR A 84 -3.33 11.77 -14.23
N CYS A 85 -2.31 12.39 -14.78
CA CYS A 85 -1.34 13.17 -14.02
C CYS A 85 -1.02 14.42 -14.81
N SER A 86 -0.94 15.54 -14.12
CA SER A 86 -0.54 16.84 -14.70
C SER A 86 0.85 17.21 -14.19
N PRO A 87 1.93 16.73 -14.83
CA PRO A 87 3.28 17.10 -14.41
C PRO A 87 3.55 18.56 -14.66
N GLY A 88 4.32 19.20 -13.77
CA GLY A 88 4.66 20.60 -13.88
C GLY A 88 4.76 21.29 -12.54
N GLU A 89 4.56 22.60 -12.54
CA GLU A 89 4.70 23.47 -11.36
C GLU A 89 3.53 23.35 -10.35
N SER A 90 2.48 22.58 -10.67
CA SER A 90 1.43 22.26 -9.72
C SER A 90 1.87 21.10 -8.82
N GLY A 91 1.71 21.25 -7.51
CA GLY A 91 2.02 20.22 -6.53
C GLY A 91 0.94 19.18 -6.37
N ASP A 92 -0.27 19.46 -6.83
CA ASP A 92 -1.46 18.61 -6.76
C ASP A 92 -1.75 17.88 -8.08
N GLY A 93 -0.88 17.97 -9.08
CA GLY A 93 -1.05 17.33 -10.39
C GLY A 93 -1.17 15.81 -10.36
N TRP A 94 -0.90 15.18 -9.22
CA TRP A 94 -1.06 13.74 -8.96
C TRP A 94 -2.48 13.34 -8.58
N ILE A 95 -3.30 14.28 -8.08
CA ILE A 95 -4.60 14.02 -7.42
C ILE A 95 -5.62 13.32 -8.32
N THR A 96 -5.55 13.54 -9.64
CA THR A 96 -6.42 12.88 -10.63
C THR A 96 -5.91 11.52 -11.10
N GLY A 97 -4.77 11.07 -10.54
CA GLY A 97 -4.27 9.70 -10.68
C GLY A 97 -5.02 8.71 -9.81
N ARG A 98 -4.77 7.40 -9.99
CA ARG A 98 -5.19 6.40 -9.02
C ARG A 98 -4.33 6.54 -7.78
N THR A 99 -4.89 7.13 -6.75
CA THR A 99 -4.14 7.54 -5.56
C THR A 99 -3.68 6.34 -4.76
N ILE A 100 -2.36 6.21 -4.60
CA ILE A 100 -1.71 5.15 -3.83
C ILE A 100 -1.47 5.62 -2.40
N ILE A 101 -0.87 6.82 -2.26
CA ILE A 101 -0.58 7.46 -0.97
C ILE A 101 -0.99 8.92 -1.08
N ASP A 102 -1.72 9.40 -0.10
CA ASP A 102 -2.27 10.73 -0.05
C ASP A 102 -2.04 11.40 1.29
N ARG A 103 -1.42 12.56 1.24
CA ARG A 103 -1.31 13.49 2.35
C ARG A 103 -1.62 14.92 1.83
N ASP A 104 -2.70 15.04 1.07
CA ASP A 104 -3.26 16.32 0.67
C ASP A 104 -3.85 17.05 1.88
N VAL A 105 -3.73 18.36 1.94
CA VAL A 105 -4.28 19.20 3.00
C VAL A 105 -5.12 20.28 2.35
N TYR A 106 -6.43 20.22 2.56
CA TYR A 106 -7.34 21.13 1.92
C TYR A 106 -7.08 22.59 2.25
N GLY A 107 -6.97 23.39 1.21
CA GLY A 107 -6.82 24.85 1.30
C GLY A 107 -5.36 25.31 1.37
N GLY A 108 -5.15 26.56 1.00
CA GLY A 108 -3.84 27.20 1.04
C GLY A 108 -3.37 27.46 2.48
N GLY A 109 -2.10 27.78 2.61
CA GLY A 109 -1.50 28.12 3.90
C GLY A 109 -0.01 27.86 3.94
N ASP A 110 0.49 27.64 5.14
CA ASP A 110 1.90 27.43 5.45
C ASP A 110 2.23 25.94 5.73
N HIS A 111 1.34 25.04 5.40
CA HIS A 111 1.47 23.60 5.39
C HIS A 111 1.62 23.14 3.94
N GLY A 112 2.09 21.96 3.75
CA GLY A 112 2.29 21.39 2.43
C GLY A 112 1.55 20.09 2.21
N ASP A 113 1.60 19.64 0.98
CA ASP A 113 0.97 18.44 0.50
C ASP A 113 1.99 17.53 -0.16
N TYR A 114 1.72 16.25 -0.16
CA TYR A 114 2.37 15.31 -1.06
C TYR A 114 1.45 14.13 -1.37
N GLY A 115 1.66 13.56 -2.55
CA GLY A 115 0.94 12.35 -2.90
C GLY A 115 1.63 11.55 -3.99
N ILE A 116 1.31 10.27 -4.01
CA ILE A 116 1.82 9.30 -4.96
C ILE A 116 0.61 8.64 -5.61
N ALA A 117 0.57 8.68 -6.94
CA ALA A 117 -0.53 8.11 -7.70
C ALA A 117 -0.04 7.32 -8.91
N LEU A 118 -0.92 6.51 -9.47
CA LEU A 118 -0.71 5.81 -10.73
C LEU A 118 -1.52 6.51 -11.83
N ALA A 119 -0.85 6.92 -12.90
CA ALA A 119 -1.49 7.51 -14.08
C ALA A 119 -0.96 6.84 -15.34
N SER A 120 -1.86 6.40 -16.22
CA SER A 120 -1.49 5.68 -17.46
C SER A 120 -0.47 4.57 -17.24
N GLY A 121 -0.57 3.88 -16.10
CA GLY A 121 0.31 2.78 -15.71
C GLY A 121 1.69 3.17 -15.20
N ARG A 122 1.95 4.44 -14.89
CA ARG A 122 3.23 4.99 -14.41
C ARG A 122 3.03 5.75 -13.12
N ILE A 123 4.11 5.96 -12.37
CA ILE A 123 4.06 6.65 -11.07
C ILE A 123 4.08 8.17 -11.26
N CYS A 124 3.19 8.87 -10.56
CA CYS A 124 3.22 10.30 -10.30
C CYS A 124 3.61 10.55 -8.85
N PHE A 125 4.42 11.57 -8.61
CA PHE A 125 4.75 12.06 -7.29
C PHE A 125 4.69 13.58 -7.27
N GLY A 126 3.84 14.15 -6.41
CA GLY A 126 3.67 15.58 -6.25
C GLY A 126 3.99 16.05 -4.84
N VAL A 127 4.50 17.28 -4.74
CA VAL A 127 4.76 17.99 -3.49
C VAL A 127 4.33 19.44 -3.67
N ALA A 128 3.57 19.98 -2.71
CA ALA A 128 3.20 21.39 -2.66
C ALA A 128 3.53 22.02 -1.31
N GLN A 129 3.69 23.34 -1.32
CA GLN A 129 3.74 24.19 -0.14
C GLN A 129 3.10 25.54 -0.48
N GLY A 130 1.92 25.79 0.06
CA GLY A 130 1.14 26.96 -0.29
C GLY A 130 0.83 27.03 -1.79
N ALA A 131 1.27 28.11 -2.46
CA ALA A 131 1.07 28.29 -3.90
C ALA A 131 2.18 27.66 -4.77
N SER A 132 3.25 27.15 -4.15
CA SER A 132 4.36 26.52 -4.87
C SER A 132 4.17 25.02 -4.91
N GLY A 133 4.41 24.40 -6.05
CA GLY A 133 4.30 22.96 -6.15
C GLY A 133 5.06 22.37 -7.32
N ARG A 134 5.28 21.08 -7.28
CA ARG A 134 5.87 20.30 -8.37
C ARG A 134 5.29 18.91 -8.38
N THR A 135 4.84 18.46 -9.54
CA THR A 135 4.52 17.06 -9.81
C THR A 135 5.47 16.51 -10.86
N ILE A 136 6.11 15.39 -10.58
CA ILE A 136 6.95 14.63 -11.49
C ILE A 136 6.25 13.35 -11.92
N TYR A 137 6.54 12.85 -13.11
CA TYR A 137 5.88 11.72 -13.73
C TYR A 137 6.90 10.75 -14.30
N GLY A 138 6.81 9.50 -13.89
CA GLY A 138 7.71 8.44 -14.31
C GLY A 138 7.55 8.04 -15.77
N SER A 139 8.54 7.32 -16.25
CA SER A 139 8.61 6.78 -17.62
C SER A 139 8.31 5.28 -17.68
N THR A 140 8.55 4.56 -16.59
CA THR A 140 8.42 3.11 -16.51
C THR A 140 6.97 2.69 -16.29
N THR A 141 6.46 1.76 -17.12
CA THR A 141 5.15 1.13 -16.90
C THR A 141 5.25 0.12 -15.77
N VAL A 142 4.51 0.36 -14.69
CA VAL A 142 4.44 -0.51 -13.49
C VAL A 142 3.14 -1.31 -13.43
N ALA A 143 2.11 -0.93 -14.19
CA ALA A 143 0.81 -1.61 -14.23
C ALA A 143 0.83 -2.84 -15.15
N ASN A 144 1.66 -3.81 -14.84
CA ASN A 144 1.89 -5.02 -15.66
C ASN A 144 1.59 -6.34 -14.94
N GLY A 145 0.96 -6.26 -13.75
CA GLY A 145 0.59 -7.44 -12.98
C GLY A 145 1.76 -8.12 -12.25
N GLN A 146 2.94 -7.48 -12.22
CA GLN A 146 4.10 -7.94 -11.45
C GLN A 146 4.30 -7.08 -10.22
N TRP A 147 4.87 -7.65 -9.17
CA TRP A 147 5.34 -6.89 -8.04
C TRP A 147 6.46 -5.93 -8.45
N ARG A 148 6.31 -4.65 -8.12
CA ARG A 148 7.26 -3.58 -8.36
C ARG A 148 7.61 -2.91 -7.06
N HIS A 149 8.89 -2.64 -6.85
CA HIS A 149 9.34 -1.77 -5.76
C HIS A 149 9.34 -0.33 -6.24
N ILE A 150 8.64 0.54 -5.54
CA ILE A 150 8.59 1.98 -5.79
C ILE A 150 9.25 2.70 -4.62
N ALA A 151 10.08 3.69 -4.93
CA ALA A 151 10.55 4.64 -3.94
C ALA A 151 10.42 6.06 -4.47
N VAL A 152 9.97 6.98 -3.61
CA VAL A 152 10.03 8.41 -3.86
C VAL A 152 10.87 9.07 -2.79
N THR A 153 11.69 10.05 -3.18
CA THR A 153 12.52 10.82 -2.24
C THR A 153 12.27 12.30 -2.40
N ARG A 154 12.39 13.02 -1.31
CA ARG A 154 12.41 14.49 -1.26
C ARG A 154 13.53 14.97 -0.37
N ASN A 155 14.29 15.94 -0.87
CA ASN A 155 15.25 16.71 -0.08
C ASN A 155 14.68 18.10 0.19
N ALA A 156 14.45 18.44 1.45
CA ALA A 156 13.79 19.67 1.85
C ALA A 156 14.65 20.93 1.60
N SER A 157 15.98 20.82 1.64
CA SER A 157 16.86 21.96 1.48
C SER A 157 17.02 22.37 0.00
N SER A 158 17.05 21.40 -0.90
CA SER A 158 17.22 21.65 -2.36
C SER A 158 15.91 21.58 -3.15
N GLY A 159 14.83 21.05 -2.56
CA GLY A 159 13.59 20.74 -3.27
C GLY A 159 13.71 19.53 -4.21
N GLN A 160 14.85 18.84 -4.25
CA GLN A 160 15.03 17.69 -5.14
C GLN A 160 14.03 16.59 -4.85
N MET A 161 13.31 16.18 -5.89
CA MET A 161 12.34 15.08 -5.88
C MET A 161 12.78 14.01 -6.86
N GLN A 162 12.62 12.72 -6.50
CA GLN A 162 12.95 11.61 -7.38
C GLN A 162 11.92 10.48 -7.26
N ILE A 163 11.71 9.77 -8.36
CA ILE A 163 10.97 8.50 -8.42
C ILE A 163 11.97 7.41 -8.81
N PHE A 164 11.89 6.26 -8.14
CA PHE A 164 12.63 5.06 -8.48
C PHE A 164 11.65 3.89 -8.69
N VAL A 165 11.92 3.09 -9.70
CA VAL A 165 11.21 1.83 -9.96
C VAL A 165 12.24 0.70 -9.95
N ASP A 166 12.02 -0.30 -9.10
CA ASP A 166 12.91 -1.46 -8.94
C ASP A 166 14.39 -1.05 -8.72
N GLY A 167 14.60 0.04 -7.97
CA GLY A 167 15.92 0.56 -7.65
C GLY A 167 16.57 1.41 -8.75
N GLN A 168 15.90 1.63 -9.89
CA GLN A 168 16.41 2.48 -10.96
C GLN A 168 15.74 3.85 -10.96
N PRO A 169 16.48 4.95 -11.16
CA PRO A 169 15.90 6.29 -11.34
C PRO A 169 14.92 6.31 -12.51
N ASP A 170 13.71 6.84 -12.27
CA ASP A 170 12.63 6.86 -13.27
C ASP A 170 12.20 8.27 -13.62
N ALA A 171 12.16 9.20 -12.66
CA ALA A 171 11.94 10.61 -12.87
C ALA A 171 12.60 11.45 -11.77
N SER A 172 12.86 12.73 -12.08
CA SER A 172 13.35 13.70 -11.11
C SER A 172 12.84 15.11 -11.43
N GLY A 173 12.84 15.99 -10.42
CA GLY A 173 12.49 17.39 -10.55
C GLY A 173 12.83 18.17 -9.29
N THR A 174 12.59 19.48 -9.33
CA THR A 174 12.79 20.37 -8.18
C THR A 174 11.45 20.97 -7.80
N GLY A 175 10.99 20.72 -6.59
CA GLY A 175 9.78 21.26 -6.00
C GLY A 175 10.09 22.28 -4.90
N PRO A 176 9.11 22.65 -4.08
CA PRO A 176 9.30 23.60 -2.98
C PRO A 176 10.30 23.07 -1.95
N THR A 177 11.05 24.02 -1.35
CA THR A 177 11.97 23.76 -0.23
C THR A 177 11.27 23.95 1.12
N GLY A 178 11.94 23.60 2.22
CA GLY A 178 11.43 23.78 3.58
C GLY A 178 10.58 22.62 4.09
N ASP A 179 9.97 22.81 5.24
CA ASP A 179 9.14 21.82 5.91
C ASP A 179 7.70 21.88 5.39
N ILE A 180 7.17 20.73 4.99
CA ILE A 180 5.79 20.53 4.50
C ILE A 180 4.96 19.66 5.42
N SER A 181 5.37 19.40 6.66
CA SER A 181 4.62 18.58 7.63
C SER A 181 3.24 19.19 7.96
N TYR A 182 2.30 18.33 8.36
CA TYR A 182 1.01 18.74 8.86
C TYR A 182 1.15 19.42 10.22
N ARG A 183 0.55 20.58 10.40
CA ARG A 183 0.68 21.33 11.64
C ARG A 183 -0.20 20.80 12.75
N ASN A 184 0.38 20.58 13.92
CA ASN A 184 -0.34 20.21 15.13
C ASN A 184 -1.44 21.24 15.47
N GLY A 185 -2.66 20.73 15.71
CA GLY A 185 -3.80 21.57 16.09
C GLY A 185 -4.27 22.51 14.98
N ARG A 186 -3.94 22.23 13.72
CA ARG A 186 -4.43 22.98 12.58
C ARG A 186 -5.96 22.97 12.53
N SER A 187 -6.57 24.16 12.45
CA SER A 187 -8.01 24.27 12.19
C SER A 187 -8.29 23.87 10.72
N THR A 188 -9.21 22.95 10.54
CA THR A 188 -9.61 22.49 9.21
C THR A 188 -11.13 22.35 9.09
N ALA A 189 -11.67 22.60 7.89
CA ALA A 189 -13.05 22.30 7.54
C ALA A 189 -13.28 20.79 7.33
N TYR A 190 -12.22 20.00 7.24
CA TYR A 190 -12.25 18.55 6.96
C TYR A 190 -11.60 17.72 8.09
N PRO A 191 -12.13 17.77 9.34
CA PRO A 191 -11.50 17.11 10.49
C PRO A 191 -11.45 15.58 10.40
N ASN A 192 -12.22 14.99 9.49
CA ASN A 192 -12.23 13.55 9.25
C ASN A 192 -11.27 13.12 8.13
N SER A 193 -10.64 14.06 7.42
CA SER A 193 -9.77 13.79 6.29
C SER A 193 -8.39 14.42 6.47
N ASP A 194 -8.30 15.73 6.67
CA ASP A 194 -7.02 16.45 6.76
C ASP A 194 -6.01 15.84 7.75
N PRO A 195 -6.37 15.48 9.01
CA PRO A 195 -5.41 14.97 9.98
C PRO A 195 -4.99 13.51 9.75
N PHE A 196 -4.99 13.07 8.48
CA PHE A 196 -4.62 11.70 8.12
C PHE A 196 -3.69 11.66 6.91
N LEU A 197 -2.77 10.72 6.94
CA LEU A 197 -2.12 10.12 5.79
C LEU A 197 -2.96 8.91 5.36
N VAL A 198 -3.24 8.78 4.07
CA VAL A 198 -4.14 7.75 3.54
C VAL A 198 -3.42 6.88 2.51
N PHE A 199 -3.66 5.56 2.56
CA PHE A 199 -3.21 4.62 1.54
C PHE A 199 -4.42 4.08 0.79
N GLY A 200 -4.34 4.03 -0.53
CA GLY A 200 -5.32 3.40 -1.42
C GLY A 200 -6.38 4.34 -1.99
N ALA A 201 -6.51 5.57 -1.51
CA ALA A 201 -7.48 6.53 -2.04
C ALA A 201 -7.04 7.97 -1.76
N GLU A 202 -7.58 8.90 -2.53
CA GLU A 202 -7.60 10.32 -2.20
C GLU A 202 -8.51 10.53 -0.97
N LYS A 203 -8.15 11.43 -0.07
CA LYS A 203 -8.79 11.51 1.25
C LYS A 203 -9.97 12.48 1.35
N HIS A 204 -10.08 13.48 0.47
CA HIS A 204 -11.16 14.45 0.44
C HIS A 204 -12.20 14.12 -0.61
N ASP A 205 -11.74 13.72 -1.78
CA ASP A 205 -12.52 13.52 -2.98
C ASP A 205 -12.65 12.03 -3.34
N ALA A 206 -13.59 11.73 -4.23
CA ALA A 206 -13.85 10.35 -4.63
C ALA A 206 -14.53 10.29 -6.01
N GLY A 207 -14.60 9.08 -6.55
CA GLY A 207 -15.28 8.81 -7.80
C GLY A 207 -14.37 8.87 -9.03
N ALA A 208 -14.96 9.05 -10.20
CA ALA A 208 -14.25 8.88 -11.47
C ALA A 208 -13.16 9.95 -11.72
N ALA A 209 -13.33 11.15 -11.17
CA ALA A 209 -12.35 12.24 -11.30
C ALA A 209 -11.15 12.06 -10.36
N PHE A 210 -11.33 11.36 -9.24
CA PHE A 210 -10.32 11.08 -8.22
C PHE A 210 -10.30 9.57 -7.95
N PRO A 211 -9.78 8.77 -8.89
CA PRO A 211 -9.90 7.31 -8.82
C PRO A 211 -9.01 6.73 -7.72
N ALA A 212 -9.62 5.90 -6.87
CA ALA A 212 -8.90 5.15 -5.86
C ALA A 212 -8.03 4.03 -6.48
N TYR A 213 -7.03 3.58 -5.74
CA TYR A 213 -6.12 2.53 -6.16
C TYR A 213 -6.84 1.18 -6.36
N ILE A 214 -6.40 0.44 -7.37
CA ILE A 214 -6.80 -0.95 -7.62
C ILE A 214 -5.53 -1.78 -7.71
N GLY A 215 -5.35 -2.74 -6.80
CA GLY A 215 -4.17 -3.60 -6.77
C GLY A 215 -3.74 -3.97 -5.38
N LEU A 216 -2.56 -4.54 -5.26
CA LEU A 216 -1.92 -4.95 -4.02
C LEU A 216 -0.92 -3.90 -3.56
N LEU A 217 -0.89 -3.63 -2.27
CA LEU A 217 0.17 -2.87 -1.59
C LEU A 217 0.76 -3.73 -0.48
N ASP A 218 2.08 -3.59 -0.29
CA ASP A 218 2.81 -4.28 0.77
C ASP A 218 4.03 -3.47 1.22
N ASP A 219 4.44 -3.70 2.46
CA ASP A 219 5.71 -3.27 3.07
C ASP A 219 6.02 -1.77 2.85
N ILE A 220 5.07 -0.89 3.21
CA ILE A 220 5.24 0.57 3.08
C ILE A 220 6.17 1.07 4.18
N ARG A 221 7.35 1.56 3.80
CA ARG A 221 8.33 2.19 4.71
C ARG A 221 8.36 3.70 4.51
N ILE A 222 8.24 4.45 5.60
CA ILE A 222 8.42 5.90 5.65
C ILE A 222 9.69 6.19 6.44
N SER A 223 10.57 7.00 5.86
CA SER A 223 11.85 7.38 6.45
C SER A 223 12.02 8.90 6.44
N ASN A 224 12.62 9.46 7.47
CA ASN A 224 12.88 10.89 7.63
C ASN A 224 14.23 11.34 7.03
N VAL A 225 14.71 10.62 6.03
CA VAL A 225 15.95 10.91 5.29
C VAL A 225 15.76 10.62 3.81
N VAL A 226 16.60 11.22 2.97
CA VAL A 226 16.78 10.81 1.57
C VAL A 226 17.65 9.56 1.55
N ARG A 227 17.06 8.37 1.33
CA ARG A 227 17.79 7.10 1.28
C ARG A 227 18.53 6.89 -0.02
N TYR A 228 17.99 7.43 -1.12
CA TYR A 228 18.48 7.16 -2.46
C TYR A 228 18.66 8.46 -3.24
N THR A 229 19.85 8.65 -3.80
CA THR A 229 20.19 9.76 -4.68
C THR A 229 20.57 9.29 -6.09
N GLY A 230 20.66 7.98 -6.29
CA GLY A 230 20.98 7.28 -7.53
C GLY A 230 20.48 5.85 -7.50
N ALA A 231 20.81 5.06 -8.52
CA ALA A 231 20.41 3.67 -8.61
C ALA A 231 20.84 2.85 -7.37
N PHE A 232 19.98 1.92 -6.94
CA PHE A 232 20.24 1.01 -5.83
C PHE A 232 19.73 -0.40 -6.15
N THR A 233 20.16 -1.38 -5.36
CA THR A 233 19.67 -2.74 -5.49
C THR A 233 18.24 -2.82 -4.92
N ARG A 234 17.28 -3.27 -5.72
CA ARG A 234 15.90 -3.54 -5.28
C ARG A 234 15.92 -4.47 -4.07
N PRO A 235 15.16 -4.16 -2.99
CA PRO A 235 15.09 -5.03 -1.83
C PRO A 235 14.70 -6.46 -2.20
N ALA A 236 15.39 -7.44 -1.62
CA ALA A 236 15.11 -8.87 -1.82
C ALA A 236 14.35 -9.50 -0.63
N ALA A 237 14.07 -8.71 0.39
CA ALA A 237 13.37 -9.09 1.61
C ALA A 237 12.59 -7.88 2.14
N PRO A 238 11.62 -8.07 3.06
CA PRO A 238 10.89 -6.98 3.71
C PRO A 238 11.83 -5.96 4.34
N HIS A 239 11.42 -4.70 4.33
CA HIS A 239 12.24 -3.61 4.85
C HIS A 239 12.59 -3.82 6.33
N ALA A 240 13.86 -3.68 6.67
CA ALA A 240 14.30 -3.64 8.06
C ALA A 240 14.01 -2.27 8.68
N VAL A 241 13.67 -2.27 9.98
CA VAL A 241 13.61 -1.05 10.78
C VAL A 241 15.04 -0.61 11.12
N ASP A 242 15.33 0.66 10.91
CA ASP A 242 16.59 1.31 11.32
C ASP A 242 16.31 2.68 11.95
N GLY A 243 17.35 3.40 12.36
CA GLY A 243 17.22 4.69 13.05
C GLY A 243 16.57 5.82 12.23
N SER A 244 16.39 5.64 10.93
CA SER A 244 15.72 6.58 10.03
C SER A 244 14.33 6.12 9.59
N THR A 245 13.91 4.91 9.94
CA THR A 245 12.57 4.39 9.68
C THR A 245 11.61 4.94 10.73
N VAL A 246 10.69 5.81 10.32
CA VAL A 246 9.74 6.46 11.23
C VAL A 246 8.38 5.79 11.25
N ALA A 247 8.02 5.06 10.19
CA ALA A 247 6.86 4.18 10.17
C ALA A 247 7.08 3.03 9.17
N LEU A 248 6.50 1.86 9.45
CA LEU A 248 6.59 0.69 8.59
C LEU A 248 5.31 -0.14 8.69
N TYR A 249 4.61 -0.30 7.57
CA TYR A 249 3.34 -1.01 7.46
C TYR A 249 3.54 -2.26 6.61
N ARG A 250 3.56 -3.43 7.27
CA ARG A 250 3.81 -4.73 6.62
C ARG A 250 2.56 -5.42 6.11
N PHE A 251 1.39 -5.00 6.61
CA PHE A 251 0.08 -5.60 6.33
C PHE A 251 -0.02 -7.10 6.69
N ASP A 252 0.80 -7.55 7.62
CA ASP A 252 0.91 -8.97 8.02
C ASP A 252 -0.12 -9.40 9.08
N GLU A 253 -1.06 -8.53 9.46
CA GLU A 253 -2.07 -8.82 10.50
C GLU A 253 -3.03 -9.95 10.11
N GLY A 254 -3.30 -10.13 8.82
CA GLY A 254 -4.18 -11.17 8.27
C GLY A 254 -5.66 -11.02 8.61
N SER A 255 -6.01 -10.17 9.57
CA SER A 255 -7.40 -9.91 10.00
C SER A 255 -7.49 -8.61 10.81
N GLY A 256 -8.73 -8.18 11.13
CA GLY A 256 -8.96 -6.99 11.95
C GLY A 256 -8.88 -5.68 11.15
N THR A 257 -8.95 -4.57 11.88
CA THR A 257 -8.94 -3.21 11.32
C THR A 257 -7.68 -2.41 11.65
N THR A 258 -6.95 -2.80 12.68
CA THR A 258 -5.69 -2.14 13.04
C THR A 258 -4.58 -2.59 12.09
N ILE A 259 -3.85 -1.62 11.54
CA ILE A 259 -2.63 -1.81 10.80
C ILE A 259 -1.48 -1.34 11.70
N ASN A 260 -0.59 -2.26 12.07
CA ASN A 260 0.49 -1.97 13.00
C ASN A 260 1.61 -1.17 12.33
N ASP A 261 2.17 -0.21 13.07
CA ASP A 261 3.43 0.42 12.73
C ASP A 261 4.58 -0.44 13.30
N ALA A 262 5.20 -1.24 12.45
CA ALA A 262 6.31 -2.14 12.82
C ALA A 262 7.60 -1.40 13.18
N ALA A 263 7.71 -0.10 12.90
CA ALA A 263 8.83 0.73 13.36
C ALA A 263 8.73 1.04 14.87
N GLY A 264 7.55 0.83 15.47
CA GLY A 264 7.30 1.16 16.88
C GLY A 264 7.18 2.67 17.14
N GLY A 265 7.07 3.48 16.09
CA GLY A 265 6.98 4.94 16.15
C GLY A 265 5.63 5.48 16.64
N GLY A 266 4.63 4.62 16.81
CA GLY A 266 3.32 5.02 17.33
C GLY A 266 2.40 5.65 16.28
N SER A 267 2.55 5.29 15.02
CA SER A 267 1.71 5.74 13.89
C SER A 267 0.85 4.60 13.34
N PRO A 268 -0.02 3.93 14.14
CA PRO A 268 -0.83 2.84 13.63
C PRO A 268 -1.84 3.34 12.60
N GLY A 269 -2.14 2.49 11.62
CA GLY A 269 -3.19 2.71 10.65
C GLY A 269 -4.51 2.05 11.05
N GLU A 270 -5.60 2.50 10.43
CA GLU A 270 -6.92 1.90 10.50
C GLU A 270 -7.37 1.48 9.11
N ARG A 271 -7.65 0.20 8.93
CA ARG A 271 -8.22 -0.36 7.70
C ARG A 271 -9.71 -0.03 7.62
N ARG A 272 -10.10 0.83 6.70
CA ARG A 272 -11.48 1.23 6.41
C ARG A 272 -12.07 0.30 5.37
N PHE A 273 -12.65 -0.80 5.86
CA PHE A 273 -13.16 -1.88 5.02
C PHE A 273 -14.57 -1.60 4.51
N GLY A 274 -14.81 -1.85 3.20
CA GLY A 274 -16.14 -1.69 2.61
C GLY A 274 -16.14 -1.73 1.08
N GLY A 275 -17.28 -1.51 0.48
CA GLY A 275 -17.47 -1.48 -0.97
C GLY A 275 -18.00 -2.78 -1.58
N SER A 276 -17.99 -2.86 -2.92
CA SER A 276 -18.37 -4.06 -3.68
C SER A 276 -17.49 -4.19 -4.93
N PRO A 277 -16.50 -5.11 -4.95
CA PRO A 277 -16.06 -5.98 -3.85
C PRO A 277 -15.62 -5.17 -2.64
N ALA A 278 -15.79 -5.74 -1.43
CA ALA A 278 -15.40 -5.05 -0.20
C ALA A 278 -13.87 -5.13 -0.01
N GLY A 279 -13.23 -3.99 0.23
CA GLY A 279 -11.79 -3.88 0.46
C GLY A 279 -11.42 -2.79 1.47
N PRO A 280 -10.12 -2.66 1.78
CA PRO A 280 -9.07 -3.58 1.39
C PRO A 280 -9.10 -4.90 2.15
N VAL A 281 -8.67 -6.00 1.52
CA VAL A 281 -8.62 -7.35 2.13
C VAL A 281 -7.18 -7.86 2.20
N TYR A 282 -6.89 -8.68 3.21
CA TYR A 282 -5.62 -9.39 3.31
C TYR A 282 -5.57 -10.54 2.30
N VAL A 283 -4.47 -10.64 1.59
CA VAL A 283 -4.20 -11.73 0.62
C VAL A 283 -2.78 -12.27 0.81
N THR A 284 -2.54 -13.52 0.40
CA THR A 284 -1.24 -14.18 0.55
C THR A 284 -0.30 -14.00 -0.66
N ASP A 285 -0.73 -13.26 -1.68
CA ASP A 285 0.13 -12.84 -2.79
C ASP A 285 1.00 -11.67 -2.32
N THR A 286 2.25 -11.93 -1.99
CA THR A 286 3.22 -10.96 -1.45
C THR A 286 4.48 -10.90 -2.32
N PRO A 287 5.27 -9.80 -2.28
CA PRO A 287 6.47 -9.65 -3.11
C PRO A 287 7.59 -10.64 -2.77
N PHE A 288 7.56 -11.22 -1.58
CA PHE A 288 8.62 -12.11 -1.08
C PHE A 288 8.19 -13.59 -1.01
N GLY A 289 6.99 -13.89 -1.51
CA GLY A 289 6.36 -15.20 -1.36
C GLY A 289 5.77 -15.39 0.05
N SER A 290 4.70 -16.17 0.15
CA SER A 290 4.11 -16.48 1.44
C SER A 290 5.00 -17.44 2.22
N THR A 291 5.48 -17.01 3.39
CA THR A 291 6.15 -17.87 4.37
C THR A 291 5.18 -18.41 5.42
N LEU A 292 3.86 -18.27 5.19
CA LEU A 292 2.89 -18.93 6.03
C LEU A 292 3.24 -20.42 6.05
N PRO A 293 3.38 -21.05 7.22
CA PRO A 293 3.62 -22.47 7.28
C PRO A 293 2.49 -23.15 6.52
N SER A 294 2.86 -23.88 5.47
CA SER A 294 1.90 -24.74 4.77
C SER A 294 1.19 -25.57 5.84
N PRO A 295 -0.16 -25.61 5.85
CA PRO A 295 -0.86 -26.43 6.84
C PRO A 295 -0.29 -27.83 6.72
N THR A 296 0.51 -28.21 7.70
CA THR A 296 0.98 -29.59 7.81
C THR A 296 -0.28 -30.41 8.04
N LEU A 297 -0.74 -31.07 6.99
CA LEU A 297 -1.78 -32.09 7.12
C LEU A 297 -1.18 -33.19 7.99
N THR A 298 -1.28 -33.04 9.29
CA THR A 298 -1.01 -34.10 10.22
C THR A 298 -2.07 -35.17 9.96
N ARG A 299 -1.73 -36.12 9.08
CA ARG A 299 -2.50 -37.37 9.00
C ARG A 299 -2.35 -38.05 10.32
N THR A 300 -3.33 -37.86 11.19
CA THR A 300 -3.51 -38.71 12.37
C THR A 300 -3.86 -40.09 11.85
N PHE A 301 -2.86 -40.93 11.70
CA PHE A 301 -3.10 -42.37 11.54
C PHE A 301 -3.62 -42.88 12.88
N THR A 302 -4.92 -43.06 12.98
CA THR A 302 -5.49 -43.87 14.04
C THR A 302 -5.07 -45.30 13.73
N PRO A 303 -4.32 -45.99 14.59
CA PRO A 303 -4.02 -47.40 14.35
C PRO A 303 -5.31 -48.19 14.53
N THR A 304 -5.88 -48.62 13.41
CA THR A 304 -6.95 -49.64 13.44
C THR A 304 -6.32 -50.94 13.83
N SER A 305 -6.66 -51.45 15.01
CA SER A 305 -6.26 -52.75 15.46
C SER A 305 -6.75 -53.81 14.49
N SER A 306 -5.79 -54.53 13.88
CA SER A 306 -6.05 -55.67 13.04
C SER A 306 -6.63 -56.81 13.89
N ALA A 307 -7.92 -57.08 13.71
CA ALA A 307 -8.51 -58.34 14.16
C ALA A 307 -8.31 -59.37 13.07
N SER A 308 -7.73 -60.49 13.47
CA SER A 308 -7.44 -61.66 12.65
C SER A 308 -8.71 -62.24 12.02
N ALA A 309 -8.69 -62.48 10.71
CA ALA A 309 -9.73 -63.19 9.98
C ALA A 309 -9.45 -64.72 9.97
N PRO A 310 -10.47 -65.55 10.05
CA PRO A 310 -10.32 -66.96 9.74
C PRO A 310 -10.40 -67.21 8.24
N SER A 311 -9.56 -68.14 7.81
CA SER A 311 -9.44 -68.72 6.48
C SER A 311 -10.74 -69.38 6.01
N ALA A 312 -11.17 -69.13 4.77
CA ALA A 312 -12.08 -70.02 4.03
C ALA A 312 -11.78 -69.98 2.51
N THR A 313 -11.41 -71.09 2.07
CA THR A 313 -11.42 -71.88 0.86
C THR A 313 -11.90 -71.26 -0.44
N ALA A 314 -11.04 -71.42 -1.47
CA ALA A 314 -11.25 -71.09 -2.86
C ALA A 314 -12.31 -71.94 -3.55
N THR A 315 -13.06 -71.35 -4.47
CA THR A 315 -13.64 -72.06 -5.63
C THR A 315 -13.76 -71.06 -6.81
N SER A 316 -13.15 -71.43 -7.91
CA SER A 316 -13.22 -70.72 -9.23
C SER A 316 -14.13 -71.52 -10.18
N PRO A 317 -14.28 -71.10 -11.49
CA PRO A 317 -15.23 -70.13 -12.02
C PRO A 317 -16.29 -70.85 -12.89
N PRO A 318 -17.08 -70.22 -13.72
CA PRO A 318 -16.74 -70.06 -15.11
C PRO A 318 -17.21 -68.82 -15.87
N ALA A 319 -16.69 -68.75 -17.04
CA ALA A 319 -16.63 -67.74 -18.05
C ALA A 319 -17.94 -67.34 -18.77
N SER A 320 -17.81 -66.29 -19.48
CA SER A 320 -18.25 -66.01 -20.87
C SER A 320 -19.59 -65.28 -21.12
N ALA A 321 -19.45 -64.27 -21.84
CA ALA A 321 -20.07 -63.84 -23.11
C ALA A 321 -20.60 -62.38 -23.01
N THR A 322 -20.26 -61.53 -23.83
CA THR A 322 -20.44 -61.21 -25.23
C THR A 322 -20.76 -59.74 -25.35
N ALA A 323 -20.03 -59.10 -26.19
CA ALA A 323 -20.19 -57.71 -26.64
C ALA A 323 -21.48 -57.51 -27.42
N THR A 324 -22.06 -56.33 -27.34
CA THR A 324 -22.91 -55.80 -28.40
C THR A 324 -22.66 -54.28 -28.55
N SER A 325 -22.36 -53.93 -29.77
CA SER A 325 -22.03 -52.60 -30.28
C SER A 325 -23.26 -51.74 -30.59
N SER A 326 -23.06 -50.41 -30.37
CA SER A 326 -23.49 -49.27 -31.19
C SER A 326 -25.01 -49.05 -31.48
N PRO A 327 -25.44 -47.84 -31.91
CA PRO A 327 -24.73 -46.72 -32.51
C PRO A 327 -25.15 -45.30 -32.04
N GLY A 328 -24.27 -44.37 -32.24
CA GLY A 328 -24.34 -43.07 -32.84
C GLY A 328 -25.56 -42.13 -32.68
N SER A 329 -25.30 -40.95 -32.19
CA SER A 329 -26.06 -39.77 -32.58
C SER A 329 -25.11 -38.56 -32.74
N ASN A 330 -25.22 -37.95 -33.92
CA ASN A 330 -24.51 -36.79 -34.42
C ASN A 330 -24.73 -35.53 -33.57
N PRO A 331 -23.75 -34.60 -33.53
CA PRO A 331 -23.95 -33.27 -33.00
C PRO A 331 -24.67 -32.37 -34.00
N LEU A 332 -25.59 -31.53 -33.46
CA LEU A 332 -26.26 -30.44 -34.19
C LEU A 332 -25.27 -29.32 -34.55
N PRO A 333 -25.45 -28.64 -35.69
CA PRO A 333 -24.60 -27.53 -36.11
C PRO A 333 -24.88 -26.25 -35.38
N SER A 334 -23.83 -25.47 -35.11
CA SER A 334 -23.84 -24.12 -34.53
C SER A 334 -24.52 -23.09 -35.47
N PRO A 335 -25.19 -22.09 -34.97
CA PRO A 335 -25.75 -21.00 -35.78
C PRO A 335 -24.63 -20.06 -36.30
N PRO A 336 -24.88 -19.38 -37.45
CA PRO A 336 -23.90 -18.47 -38.05
C PRO A 336 -23.77 -17.13 -37.31
N PRO A 337 -22.64 -16.43 -37.44
CA PRO A 337 -22.41 -15.13 -36.80
C PRO A 337 -23.24 -14.02 -37.45
N SER A 338 -23.85 -13.21 -36.63
CA SER A 338 -24.58 -12.02 -37.02
C SER A 338 -23.65 -10.90 -37.48
N THR A 339 -23.89 -10.39 -38.66
CA THR A 339 -23.23 -9.25 -39.28
C THR A 339 -23.53 -7.94 -38.53
N PRO A 340 -22.50 -7.08 -38.26
CA PRO A 340 -22.78 -5.78 -37.67
C PRO A 340 -23.38 -4.81 -38.71
N THR A 341 -24.54 -4.28 -38.42
CA THR A 341 -25.18 -3.20 -39.17
C THR A 341 -24.44 -1.86 -38.89
N ARG A 342 -23.90 -1.30 -39.95
CA ARG A 342 -23.26 0.00 -39.98
C ARG A 342 -24.28 1.10 -39.83
N THR A 343 -24.32 1.81 -38.70
CA THR A 343 -25.13 3.02 -38.54
C THR A 343 -24.29 4.23 -38.90
N ALA A 344 -24.86 5.07 -39.72
CA ALA A 344 -24.25 6.24 -40.31
C ALA A 344 -23.89 7.33 -39.28
N SER A 345 -22.75 7.98 -39.51
CA SER A 345 -22.26 9.16 -38.84
C SER A 345 -23.13 10.39 -39.16
N PRO A 346 -23.48 11.25 -38.20
CA PRO A 346 -23.98 12.58 -38.53
C PRO A 346 -22.85 13.57 -38.72
N THR A 347 -23.00 14.33 -39.75
CA THR A 347 -22.16 15.42 -40.24
C THR A 347 -21.96 16.52 -39.20
N ALA A 348 -20.73 16.95 -39.01
CA ALA A 348 -20.37 18.10 -38.19
C ALA A 348 -20.84 19.40 -38.84
N THR A 349 -21.62 20.15 -38.09
CA THR A 349 -21.89 21.56 -38.42
C THR A 349 -21.00 22.43 -37.54
N THR A 350 -20.12 23.18 -38.17
CA THR A 350 -19.31 24.23 -37.54
C THR A 350 -20.18 25.39 -37.12
N SER A 351 -20.18 25.75 -35.85
CA SER A 351 -20.68 27.01 -35.33
C SER A 351 -19.56 27.68 -34.52
N SER A 352 -19.26 28.88 -34.93
CA SER A 352 -18.23 29.80 -34.45
C SER A 352 -18.52 30.34 -33.05
N GLY A 353 -17.46 30.42 -32.23
CA GLY A 353 -17.14 31.54 -31.35
C GLY A 353 -18.02 31.74 -30.11
N SER A 354 -17.49 31.37 -28.94
CA SER A 354 -17.72 32.17 -27.74
C SER A 354 -16.56 31.90 -26.75
N THR A 355 -15.78 32.93 -26.51
CA THR A 355 -14.73 33.00 -25.48
C THR A 355 -15.41 33.09 -24.12
N PHE A 356 -15.26 32.08 -23.30
CA PHE A 356 -15.61 32.18 -21.88
C PHE A 356 -14.40 32.67 -21.09
N THR A 357 -14.51 33.87 -20.53
CA THR A 357 -13.63 34.39 -19.49
C THR A 357 -14.09 33.88 -18.14
N PRO A 358 -13.26 33.28 -17.29
CA PRO A 358 -13.67 32.89 -15.95
C PRO A 358 -13.84 34.14 -15.08
N VAL A 359 -15.04 34.39 -14.60
CA VAL A 359 -15.34 35.39 -13.58
C VAL A 359 -14.95 34.85 -12.22
N ARG A 360 -13.90 35.40 -11.61
CA ARG A 360 -13.60 35.23 -10.20
C ARG A 360 -14.65 35.99 -9.38
N LEU A 361 -15.47 35.27 -8.65
CA LEU A 361 -16.42 35.84 -7.69
C LEU A 361 -15.67 36.21 -6.41
N PHE A 362 -15.38 37.49 -6.19
CA PHE A 362 -14.94 38.01 -4.89
C PHE A 362 -16.18 38.24 -4.02
N LEU A 363 -16.26 37.52 -2.90
CA LEU A 363 -17.20 37.86 -1.83
C LEU A 363 -16.60 38.94 -0.93
N PRO A 364 -17.32 40.01 -0.58
CA PRO A 364 -16.78 41.07 0.26
C PRO A 364 -16.69 40.65 1.73
N LEU A 365 -15.57 41.01 2.34
CA LEU A 365 -15.31 40.90 3.76
C LEU A 365 -16.27 41.80 4.54
N ILE A 366 -17.17 41.22 5.33
CA ILE A 366 -18.01 41.99 6.28
C ILE A 366 -17.23 42.11 7.58
N THR A 367 -16.68 43.28 7.85
CA THR A 367 -16.22 43.73 9.17
C THR A 367 -17.44 44.13 9.98
N ARG A 368 -17.65 43.54 11.14
CA ARG A 368 -18.56 44.06 12.15
C ARG A 368 -17.77 44.77 13.27
N PRO A 369 -18.37 45.82 13.88
CA PRO A 369 -17.76 46.70 14.85
C PRO A 369 -17.44 46.02 16.17
#